data_b94a0358e9a026e59a88475dd1847a6e
#
_entry.id   b94a0358e9a026e59a88475dd1847a6e
#
_cell.length_a   1.000
_cell.length_b   1.000
_cell.length_c   1.000
_cell.angle_alpha   90.00
_cell.angle_beta   90.00
_cell.angle_gamma   90.00
#
_symmetry.space_group_name_H-M   'P 1'
#
loop_
_entity.id
_entity.type
_entity.pdbx_description
1 polymer ?
#
loop_
_entity_poly.entity_id
_entity_poly.type
_entity_poly.pdbx_seq_one_letter_code
_entity_poly.pdbx_strand_id
1 'polypeptide(L)'
;MKFNNIFVVDDDLVYHFVIKKLFNKCNIEAEAQFFFNGLEAIDGLKNVLKTEKEPDLILLDINMPVYDGWQFLDEFRKLKNNMSKDITVYLVSSSNDSTDIDRSKQYKEEVKDYYFKPITTKEFEEMLTSAG
;
A
#
# COMPACT_ATOMS: atom_id res chain seq x y z
N MET A 1 -2.66 -16.48 -6.04
CA MET A 1 -2.36 -15.40 -6.96
C MET A 1 -1.10 -14.65 -6.55
N LYS A 2 -0.26 -14.29 -7.50
CA LYS A 2 0.98 -13.59 -7.20
C LYS A 2 0.86 -12.11 -7.49
N PHE A 3 1.45 -11.30 -6.63
CA PHE A 3 1.64 -9.89 -6.90
C PHE A 3 2.99 -9.71 -7.60
N ASN A 4 2.98 -9.02 -8.72
CA ASN A 4 4.18 -8.77 -9.51
C ASN A 4 4.77 -7.38 -9.25
N ASN A 5 3.93 -6.41 -8.98
CA ASN A 5 4.34 -5.03 -8.74
C ASN A 5 3.70 -4.54 -7.45
N ILE A 6 4.51 -4.03 -6.54
CA ILE A 6 4.06 -3.59 -5.22
C ILE A 6 4.54 -2.17 -4.98
N PHE A 7 3.63 -1.29 -4.55
CA PHE A 7 3.98 0.06 -4.09
C PHE A 7 4.00 0.04 -2.57
N VAL A 8 5.07 0.57 -2.00
CA VAL A 8 5.20 0.76 -0.55
C VAL A 8 5.25 2.26 -0.30
N VAL A 9 4.23 2.79 0.36
CA VAL A 9 4.08 4.23 0.57
C VAL A 9 4.18 4.51 2.07
N ASP A 10 5.31 5.06 2.50
CA ASP A 10 5.62 5.28 3.89
C ASP A 10 6.76 6.29 3.98
N ASP A 11 6.69 7.23 4.90
CA ASP A 11 7.74 8.23 5.06
C ASP A 11 8.92 7.72 5.89
N ASP A 12 8.81 6.54 6.49
CA ASP A 12 9.82 5.97 7.36
C ASP A 12 10.80 5.09 6.59
N LEU A 13 12.02 5.58 6.42
CA LEU A 13 13.08 4.85 5.72
C LEU A 13 13.40 3.52 6.38
N VAL A 14 13.35 3.46 7.71
CA VAL A 14 13.59 2.23 8.46
C VAL A 14 12.54 1.19 8.09
N TYR A 15 11.28 1.62 7.95
CA TYR A 15 10.20 0.72 7.60
C TYR A 15 10.36 0.18 6.17
N HIS A 16 10.85 1.00 5.22
CA HIS A 16 11.18 0.52 3.87
C HIS A 16 12.17 -0.63 3.95
N PHE A 17 13.16 -0.49 4.82
CA PHE A 17 14.18 -1.53 5.03
C PHE A 17 13.57 -2.80 5.62
N VAL A 18 12.64 -2.66 6.57
CA VAL A 18 11.94 -3.79 7.16
C VAL A 18 11.14 -4.55 6.10
N ILE A 19 10.44 -3.83 5.25
CA ILE A 19 9.65 -4.45 4.16
C ILE A 19 10.55 -5.20 3.19
N LYS A 20 11.70 -4.62 2.83
CA LYS A 20 12.66 -5.30 1.95
C LYS A 20 13.14 -6.61 2.56
N LYS A 21 13.38 -6.62 3.87
CA LYS A 21 13.78 -7.83 4.57
C LYS A 21 12.67 -8.88 4.59
N LEU A 22 11.42 -8.45 4.73
CA LEU A 22 10.28 -9.36 4.68
C LEU A 22 10.14 -10.00 3.30
N PHE A 23 10.35 -9.23 2.23
CA PHE A 23 10.36 -9.78 0.88
C PHE A 23 11.38 -10.91 0.75
N ASN A 24 12.59 -10.68 1.22
CA ASN A 24 13.66 -11.69 1.17
C ASN A 24 13.31 -12.91 2.01
N LYS A 25 12.81 -12.69 3.23
CA LYS A 25 12.49 -13.77 4.16
C LYS A 25 11.37 -14.65 3.64
N CYS A 26 10.38 -14.07 2.98
CA CYS A 26 9.22 -14.78 2.47
C CYS A 26 9.41 -15.23 1.02
N ASN A 27 10.58 -15.03 0.45
CA ASN A 27 10.90 -15.38 -0.95
C ASN A 27 9.94 -14.77 -1.95
N ILE A 28 9.63 -13.50 -1.76
CA ILE A 28 8.70 -12.78 -2.64
C ILE A 28 9.48 -12.23 -3.84
N GLU A 29 9.10 -12.67 -5.03
CA GLU A 29 9.69 -12.21 -6.28
C GLU A 29 8.80 -11.18 -6.93
N ALA A 30 8.77 -9.98 -6.37
CA ALA A 30 7.98 -8.90 -6.91
C ALA A 30 8.87 -7.66 -7.05
N GLU A 31 8.54 -6.80 -8.01
CA GLU A 31 9.16 -5.49 -8.11
C GLU A 31 8.47 -4.56 -7.15
N ALA A 32 9.23 -3.97 -6.23
CA ALA A 32 8.69 -3.04 -5.26
C ALA A 32 9.21 -1.64 -5.56
N GLN A 33 8.32 -0.66 -5.54
CA GLN A 33 8.68 0.75 -5.61
C GLN A 33 8.31 1.39 -4.29
N PHE A 34 9.21 2.22 -3.77
CA PHE A 34 9.08 2.85 -2.46
C PHE A 34 8.86 4.35 -2.62
N PHE A 35 7.85 4.86 -1.95
CA PHE A 35 7.50 6.28 -1.98
C PHE A 35 7.46 6.82 -0.56
N PHE A 36 7.85 8.08 -0.38
CA PHE A 36 7.97 8.69 0.93
C PHE A 36 6.76 9.51 1.34
N ASN A 37 5.82 9.71 0.45
CA ASN A 37 4.54 10.36 0.78
C ASN A 37 3.51 10.03 -0.28
N GLY A 38 2.26 10.44 -0.02
CA GLY A 38 1.16 10.13 -0.92
C GLY A 38 1.25 10.81 -2.27
N LEU A 39 1.83 12.01 -2.32
CA LEU A 39 1.95 12.74 -3.59
C LEU A 39 2.90 12.03 -4.54
N GLU A 40 4.06 11.59 -4.04
CA GLU A 40 5.00 10.81 -4.84
C GLU A 40 4.35 9.54 -5.37
N ALA A 41 3.55 8.88 -4.53
CA ALA A 41 2.88 7.65 -4.93
C ALA A 41 1.81 7.90 -6.00
N ILE A 42 1.07 9.00 -5.89
CA ILE A 42 0.09 9.36 -6.91
C ILE A 42 0.78 9.65 -8.25
N ASP A 43 1.89 10.39 -8.21
CA ASP A 43 2.67 10.64 -9.43
C ASP A 43 3.19 9.33 -10.01
N GLY A 44 3.64 8.41 -9.15
CA GLY A 44 4.07 7.08 -9.58
C GLY A 44 2.94 6.29 -10.25
N LEU A 45 1.72 6.36 -9.70
CA LEU A 45 0.55 5.72 -10.31
C LEU A 45 0.25 6.30 -11.68
N LYS A 46 0.26 7.63 -11.79
CA LYS A 46 -0.02 8.31 -13.06
C LYS A 46 0.98 7.91 -14.15
N ASN A 47 2.23 7.69 -13.76
CA ASN A 47 3.28 7.31 -14.70
C ASN A 47 3.12 5.90 -15.25
N VAL A 48 2.42 5.02 -14.53
CA VAL A 48 2.29 3.62 -14.93
C VAL A 48 0.88 3.24 -15.37
N LEU A 49 -0.04 4.21 -15.43
CA LEU A 49 -1.42 3.97 -15.86
C LEU A 49 -1.46 3.22 -17.18
N LYS A 50 -2.26 2.16 -17.21
CA LYS A 50 -2.50 1.33 -18.40
C LYS A 50 -1.24 0.67 -18.95
N THR A 51 -0.23 0.49 -18.09
CA THR A 51 0.96 -0.29 -18.43
C THR A 51 0.99 -1.54 -17.56
N GLU A 52 1.86 -2.47 -17.90
CA GLU A 52 2.06 -3.67 -17.09
C GLU A 52 2.75 -3.37 -15.75
N LYS A 53 3.21 -2.15 -15.54
CA LYS A 53 3.87 -1.72 -14.31
C LYS A 53 2.90 -1.19 -13.26
N GLU A 54 1.60 -1.16 -13.54
CA GLU A 54 0.62 -0.82 -12.52
C GLU A 54 0.80 -1.74 -11.31
N PRO A 55 0.69 -1.21 -10.08
CA PRO A 55 0.83 -2.08 -8.91
C PRO A 55 -0.35 -3.04 -8.78
N ASP A 56 -0.06 -4.22 -8.27
CA ASP A 56 -1.08 -5.20 -7.87
C ASP A 56 -1.48 -4.98 -6.43
N LEU A 57 -0.55 -4.43 -5.64
CA LEU A 57 -0.70 -4.25 -4.20
C LEU A 57 -0.07 -2.93 -3.80
N ILE A 58 -0.74 -2.21 -2.91
CA ILE A 58 -0.21 -0.99 -2.29
C ILE A 58 -0.24 -1.18 -0.78
N LEU A 59 0.91 -1.02 -0.14
CA LEU A 59 1.03 -0.94 1.31
C LEU A 59 1.14 0.53 1.66
N LEU A 60 0.14 1.07 2.34
CA LEU A 60 -0.02 2.50 2.53
C LEU A 60 -0.02 2.88 3.99
N ASP A 61 0.89 3.76 4.38
CA ASP A 61 0.87 4.39 5.69
C ASP A 61 -0.10 5.57 5.68
N ILE A 62 -0.66 5.88 6.84
CA ILE A 62 -1.62 6.99 6.99
C ILE A 62 -0.91 8.31 7.25
N ASN A 63 -0.01 8.33 8.24
CA ASN A 63 0.61 9.56 8.71
C ASN A 63 1.92 9.85 7.99
N MET A 64 1.84 10.69 6.98
CA MET A 64 3.00 11.10 6.20
C MET A 64 2.95 12.61 5.99
N PRO A 65 4.12 13.27 5.88
CA PRO A 65 4.16 14.70 5.60
C PRO A 65 3.72 14.99 4.16
N VAL A 66 3.38 16.22 3.89
CA VAL A 66 3.01 16.76 2.58
C VAL A 66 1.66 16.22 2.10
N TYR A 67 1.49 14.91 2.03
CA TYR A 67 0.30 14.27 1.47
C TYR A 67 0.11 12.95 2.21
N ASP A 68 -0.88 12.87 3.08
CA ASP A 68 -1.08 11.68 3.92
C ASP A 68 -1.82 10.55 3.19
N GLY A 69 -2.04 9.47 3.90
CA GLY A 69 -2.69 8.29 3.33
C GLY A 69 -4.14 8.54 2.94
N TRP A 70 -4.85 9.40 3.68
CA TRP A 70 -6.24 9.72 3.34
C TRP A 70 -6.33 10.52 2.05
N GLN A 71 -5.43 11.49 1.88
CA GLN A 71 -5.35 12.26 0.64
C GLN A 71 -4.98 11.37 -0.53
N PHE A 72 -4.07 10.41 -0.31
CA PHE A 72 -3.73 9.43 -1.32
C PHE A 72 -4.97 8.62 -1.74
N LEU A 73 -5.75 8.14 -0.77
CA LEU A 73 -6.93 7.33 -1.06
C LEU A 73 -7.99 8.11 -1.82
N ASP A 74 -8.16 9.41 -1.52
CA ASP A 74 -9.10 10.25 -2.25
C ASP A 74 -8.70 10.37 -3.72
N GLU A 75 -7.42 10.57 -4.00
CA GLU A 75 -6.93 10.64 -5.37
C GLU A 75 -6.95 9.28 -6.05
N PHE A 76 -6.58 8.24 -5.33
CA PHE A 76 -6.62 6.88 -5.84
C PHE A 76 -8.04 6.50 -6.28
N ARG A 77 -9.04 6.88 -5.50
CA ARG A 77 -10.45 6.63 -5.83
C ARG A 77 -10.81 7.21 -7.20
N LYS A 78 -10.25 8.38 -7.53
CA LYS A 78 -10.48 9.01 -8.83
C LYS A 78 -9.75 8.29 -9.96
N LEU A 79 -8.58 7.75 -9.66
CA LEU A 79 -7.72 7.11 -10.66
C LEU A 79 -8.07 5.65 -10.94
N LYS A 80 -8.67 4.96 -9.97
CA LYS A 80 -8.85 3.50 -10.07
C LYS A 80 -9.68 3.07 -11.27
N ASN A 81 -10.58 3.90 -11.75
CA ASN A 81 -11.39 3.60 -12.92
C ASN A 81 -10.57 3.63 -14.22
N ASN A 82 -9.40 4.25 -14.19
CA ASN A 82 -8.48 4.31 -15.32
C ASN A 82 -7.39 3.23 -15.26
N MET A 83 -7.41 2.41 -14.19
CA MET A 83 -6.45 1.32 -14.04
C MET A 83 -6.87 0.11 -14.84
N SER A 84 -5.88 -0.65 -15.33
CA SER A 84 -6.13 -1.91 -16.05
C SER A 84 -6.37 -3.08 -15.12
N LYS A 85 -5.94 -2.97 -13.87
CA LYS A 85 -6.03 -4.04 -12.87
C LYS A 85 -6.82 -3.59 -11.65
N ASP A 86 -7.34 -4.59 -10.94
CA ASP A 86 -7.83 -4.36 -9.59
C ASP A 86 -6.64 -4.30 -8.64
N ILE A 87 -6.50 -3.19 -7.95
CA ILE A 87 -5.38 -2.96 -7.04
C ILE A 87 -5.85 -3.19 -5.61
N THR A 88 -5.13 -4.05 -4.89
CA THR A 88 -5.39 -4.30 -3.48
C THR A 88 -4.60 -3.30 -2.65
N VAL A 89 -5.27 -2.61 -1.72
CA VAL A 89 -4.63 -1.65 -0.82
C VAL A 89 -4.78 -2.15 0.61
N TYR A 90 -3.67 -2.24 1.33
CA TYR A 90 -3.66 -2.46 2.77
C TYR A 90 -3.13 -1.21 3.46
N LEU A 91 -3.85 -0.75 4.48
CA LEU A 91 -3.33 0.30 5.35
C LEU A 91 -2.41 -0.34 6.38
N VAL A 92 -1.24 0.24 6.56
CA VAL A 92 -0.25 -0.25 7.52
C VAL A 92 0.23 0.96 8.32
N SER A 93 -0.17 1.05 9.58
CA SER A 93 0.08 2.24 10.38
C SER A 93 0.45 1.90 11.81
N SER A 94 1.18 2.79 12.45
CA SER A 94 1.43 2.70 13.90
C SER A 94 0.24 3.21 14.71
N SER A 95 -0.73 3.85 14.06
CA SER A 95 -1.90 4.38 14.75
C SER A 95 -2.89 3.28 15.12
N ASN A 96 -3.18 3.17 16.43
CA ASN A 96 -4.28 2.32 16.91
C ASN A 96 -5.47 3.16 17.37
N ASP A 97 -5.52 4.41 16.95
CA ASP A 97 -6.59 5.33 17.26
C ASP A 97 -7.89 4.86 16.59
N SER A 98 -8.95 4.75 17.39
CA SER A 98 -10.25 4.32 16.88
C SER A 98 -10.79 5.25 15.80
N THR A 99 -10.42 6.54 15.83
CA THR A 99 -10.82 7.51 14.82
C THR A 99 -10.26 7.13 13.45
N ASP A 100 -8.99 6.74 13.40
CA ASP A 100 -8.36 6.31 12.14
C ASP A 100 -8.94 4.99 11.65
N ILE A 101 -9.19 4.06 12.56
CA ILE A 101 -9.79 2.77 12.23
C ILE A 101 -11.20 2.97 11.67
N ASP A 102 -11.99 3.84 12.31
CA ASP A 102 -13.33 4.15 11.84
C ASP A 102 -13.31 4.87 10.49
N ARG A 103 -12.34 5.78 10.30
CA ARG A 103 -12.20 6.50 9.04
C ARG A 103 -11.86 5.54 7.88
N SER A 104 -11.09 4.51 8.15
CA SER A 104 -10.73 3.52 7.13
C SER A 104 -11.95 2.81 6.56
N LYS A 105 -13.02 2.70 7.33
CA LYS A 105 -14.26 2.07 6.88
C LYS A 105 -14.97 2.84 5.78
N GLN A 106 -14.69 4.14 5.68
CA GLN A 106 -15.22 4.97 4.59
C GLN A 106 -14.55 4.64 3.25
N TYR A 107 -13.44 3.92 3.30
CA TYR A 107 -12.66 3.53 2.13
C TYR A 107 -12.69 2.02 1.90
N LYS A 108 -13.72 1.34 2.38
CA LYS A 108 -13.78 -0.14 2.32
C LYS A 108 -13.77 -0.70 0.89
N GLU A 109 -14.11 0.11 -0.10
CA GLU A 109 -14.04 -0.30 -1.49
C GLU A 109 -12.61 -0.24 -2.03
N GLU A 110 -11.78 0.64 -1.46
CA GLU A 110 -10.38 0.82 -1.86
C GLU A 110 -9.44 0.01 -0.97
N VAL A 111 -9.72 -0.05 0.33
CA VAL A 111 -8.85 -0.66 1.34
C VAL A 111 -9.40 -2.01 1.76
N LYS A 112 -8.59 -3.05 1.62
CA LYS A 112 -9.00 -4.40 1.98
C LYS A 112 -8.92 -4.63 3.48
N ASP A 113 -7.86 -4.13 4.14
CA ASP A 113 -7.70 -4.32 5.57
C ASP A 113 -6.73 -3.29 6.15
N TYR A 114 -6.68 -3.24 7.50
CA TYR A 114 -5.86 -2.31 8.27
C TYR A 114 -4.95 -3.13 9.17
N TYR A 115 -3.64 -2.93 9.04
CA TYR A 115 -2.64 -3.63 9.85
C TYR A 115 -1.87 -2.64 10.71
N PHE A 116 -1.50 -3.07 11.92
CA PHE A 116 -0.71 -2.26 12.84
C PHE A 116 0.76 -2.58 12.71
N LYS A 117 1.60 -1.54 12.73
CA LYS A 117 3.06 -1.73 12.79
C LYS A 117 3.47 -2.16 14.20
N PRO A 118 4.48 -3.01 14.34
CA PRO A 118 5.23 -3.67 13.28
C PRO A 118 4.47 -4.85 12.68
N ILE A 119 4.54 -5.01 11.37
CA ILE A 119 3.92 -6.15 10.70
C ILE A 119 4.73 -7.40 11.00
N THR A 120 4.06 -8.47 11.41
CA THR A 120 4.73 -9.75 11.61
C THR A 120 4.94 -10.45 10.27
N THR A 121 5.86 -11.40 10.25
CA THR A 121 6.08 -12.25 9.07
C THR A 121 4.80 -12.94 8.65
N LYS A 122 4.03 -13.44 9.62
CA LYS A 122 2.77 -14.11 9.36
C LYS A 122 1.75 -13.19 8.72
N GLU A 123 1.61 -11.96 9.24
CA GLU A 123 0.71 -10.97 8.67
C GLU A 123 1.11 -10.62 7.24
N PHE A 124 2.41 -10.47 6.99
CA PHE A 124 2.90 -10.17 5.66
C PHE A 124 2.57 -11.28 4.68
N GLU A 125 2.76 -12.53 5.09
CA GLU A 125 2.40 -13.68 4.28
C GLU A 125 0.90 -13.73 4.00
N GLU A 126 0.08 -13.41 5.01
CA GLU A 126 -1.38 -13.37 4.86
C GLU A 126 -1.80 -12.31 3.85
N MET A 127 -1.19 -11.11 3.89
CA MET A 127 -1.47 -10.05 2.93
C MET A 127 -1.25 -10.52 1.50
N LEU A 128 -0.15 -11.24 1.28
CA LEU A 128 0.27 -11.65 -0.06
C LEU A 128 -0.52 -12.84 -0.58
N THR A 129 -1.10 -13.65 0.28
CA THR A 129 -1.84 -14.84 -0.12
C THR A 129 -3.34 -14.63 -0.16
N SER A 130 -3.88 -13.83 0.75
CA SER A 130 -5.34 -13.64 0.87
C SER A 130 -5.90 -12.66 -0.14
N ALA A 131 -5.06 -11.85 -0.75
CA ALA A 131 -5.51 -10.83 -1.71
C ALA A 131 -5.74 -11.39 -3.11
N GLY A 132 -5.39 -12.63 -3.30
CA GLY A 132 -5.71 -13.31 -4.54
C GLY A 132 -7.13 -13.81 -4.55
#